data_0588fd777fc3c9d8ca9617e3082467f6
#
_entry.id   0588fd777fc3c9d8ca9617e3082467f6
#
_cell.length_a   1.000
_cell.length_b   1.000
_cell.length_c   1.000
_cell.angle_alpha   90.00
_cell.angle_beta   90.00
_cell.angle_gamma   90.00
#
_symmetry.space_group_name_H-M   'P 1'
#
loop_
_entity.id
_entity.type
_entity.pdbx_description
1 polymer ?
#
loop_
_entity_poly.entity_id
_entity_poly.type
_entity_poly.pdbx_seq_one_letter_code
_entity_poly.pdbx_strand_id
1 'polypeptide(L)'
;ITDSLVGSEMCIRDRSQGGIEYAFGILMIVTACAMAFAHGSNDVANAIGPVAAIISVVNSNDLSSTAPINPAILLLGGAGIVLGLTTLGYKVIKTVGEKITKLTPSLGFSAEMAAASTVVFASYLGFPISTTHTLIGGVIGVGLANSAKDLDWSSVYRIFASWIITIPIGAVFTILFYVFLRVIFNV
;
A
#
# COMPACT_ATOMS: atom_id res chain seq x y z
N ILE A 1 41.88 3.11 31.65
CA ILE A 1 41.41 4.44 31.19
C ILE A 1 40.71 4.32 29.83
N THR A 2 41.14 3.44 28.91
CA THR A 2 40.51 3.22 27.58
C THR A 2 39.13 2.58 27.64
N ASP A 3 38.92 1.60 28.52
CA ASP A 3 37.63 0.89 28.65
C ASP A 3 36.49 1.80 29.20
N SER A 4 36.85 2.76 30.06
CA SER A 4 35.88 3.72 30.62
C SER A 4 35.40 4.76 29.58
N LEU A 5 36.29 5.16 28.65
CA LEU A 5 35.94 6.08 27.58
C LEU A 5 35.06 5.39 26.50
N VAL A 6 35.40 4.14 26.14
CA VAL A 6 34.56 3.36 25.20
C VAL A 6 33.16 3.13 25.73
N GLY A 7 33.03 2.84 27.05
CA GLY A 7 31.73 2.70 27.68
C GLY A 7 30.91 4.01 27.70
N SER A 8 31.54 5.16 27.92
CA SER A 8 30.86 6.45 27.92
C SER A 8 30.43 6.89 26.53
N GLU A 9 31.26 6.67 25.51
CA GLU A 9 30.92 6.98 24.11
C GLU A 9 29.78 6.07 23.62
N MET A 10 29.77 4.80 24.01
CA MET A 10 28.69 3.86 23.68
C MET A 10 27.37 4.25 24.34
N CYS A 11 27.38 4.68 25.61
CA CYS A 11 26.18 5.20 26.30
C CYS A 11 25.67 6.52 25.67
N ILE A 12 26.57 7.43 25.25
CA ILE A 12 26.20 8.69 24.61
C ILE A 12 25.60 8.41 23.23
N ARG A 13 26.18 7.48 22.48
CA ARG A 13 25.71 7.06 21.15
C ARG A 13 24.35 6.38 21.23
N ASP A 14 24.11 5.50 22.21
CA ASP A 14 22.82 4.87 22.45
C ASP A 14 21.73 5.87 22.82
N ARG A 15 22.07 6.84 23.67
CA ARG A 15 21.14 7.89 24.09
C ARG A 15 20.79 8.83 22.91
N SER A 16 21.74 9.14 22.04
CA SER A 16 21.50 9.96 20.84
C SER A 16 20.69 9.20 19.80
N GLN A 17 20.92 7.90 19.62
CA GLN A 17 20.13 7.07 18.71
C GLN A 17 18.67 6.94 19.19
N GLY A 18 18.42 6.77 20.48
CA GLY A 18 17.07 6.75 21.04
C GLY A 18 16.30 8.05 20.79
N GLY A 19 16.98 9.20 20.89
CA GLY A 19 16.40 10.52 20.57
C GLY A 19 16.07 10.69 19.09
N ILE A 20 16.94 10.22 18.22
CA ILE A 20 16.73 10.24 16.76
C ILE A 20 15.55 9.34 16.37
N GLU A 21 15.52 8.11 16.85
CA GLU A 21 14.42 7.19 16.55
C GLU A 21 13.07 7.68 17.09
N TYR A 22 13.06 8.37 18.24
CA TYR A 22 11.85 9.02 18.75
C TYR A 22 11.35 10.13 17.80
N ALA A 23 12.26 10.99 17.30
CA ALA A 23 11.91 12.02 16.33
C ALA A 23 11.37 11.40 15.02
N PHE A 24 12.02 10.34 14.52
CA PHE A 24 11.51 9.61 13.36
C PHE A 24 10.18 8.91 13.63
N GLY A 25 9.90 8.49 14.86
CA GLY A 25 8.59 7.95 15.24
C GLY A 25 7.45 8.98 15.04
N ILE A 26 7.69 10.24 15.37
CA ILE A 26 6.73 11.32 15.12
C ILE A 26 6.57 11.58 13.61
N LEU A 27 7.68 11.65 12.87
CA LEU A 27 7.67 11.85 11.42
C LEU A 27 6.97 10.69 10.70
N MET A 28 7.14 9.45 11.18
CA MET A 28 6.48 8.28 10.64
C MET A 28 4.94 8.35 10.76
N ILE A 29 4.41 8.98 11.83
CA ILE A 29 2.96 9.23 11.92
C ILE A 29 2.49 10.16 10.81
N VAL A 30 3.27 11.19 10.49
CA VAL A 30 2.95 12.12 9.41
C VAL A 30 3.00 11.43 8.05
N THR A 31 4.04 10.62 7.80
CA THR A 31 4.15 9.86 6.55
C THR A 31 3.10 8.76 6.43
N ALA A 32 2.71 8.12 7.53
CA ALA A 32 1.60 7.17 7.56
C ALA A 32 0.27 7.83 7.18
N CYS A 33 0.00 9.05 7.67
CA CYS A 33 -1.17 9.82 7.26
C CYS A 33 -1.11 10.20 5.76
N ALA A 34 0.05 10.63 5.27
CA ALA A 34 0.25 10.93 3.85
C ALA A 34 0.06 9.69 2.97
N MET A 35 0.60 8.55 3.41
CA MET A 35 0.42 7.27 2.71
C MET A 35 -1.04 6.81 2.73
N ALA A 36 -1.75 6.96 3.85
CA ALA A 36 -3.18 6.63 3.95
C ALA A 36 -4.02 7.48 2.99
N PHE A 37 -3.71 8.77 2.86
CA PHE A 37 -4.36 9.67 1.89
C PHE A 37 -4.05 9.25 0.44
N ALA A 38 -2.78 9.01 0.11
CA ALA A 38 -2.35 8.58 -1.21
C ALA A 38 -2.98 7.23 -1.60
N HIS A 39 -3.01 6.27 -0.67
CA HIS A 39 -3.68 4.98 -0.81
C HIS A 39 -5.17 5.16 -1.10
N GLY A 40 -5.89 5.89 -0.24
CA GLY A 40 -7.32 6.09 -0.40
C GLY A 40 -7.69 6.73 -1.74
N SER A 41 -6.94 7.75 -2.18
CA SER A 41 -7.20 8.41 -3.47
C SER A 41 -6.93 7.49 -4.67
N ASN A 42 -5.85 6.71 -4.64
CA ASN A 42 -5.48 5.81 -5.73
C ASN A 42 -6.42 4.60 -5.80
N ASP A 43 -6.66 3.93 -4.68
CA ASP A 43 -7.42 2.67 -4.67
C ASP A 43 -8.91 2.90 -4.89
N VAL A 44 -9.48 4.02 -4.42
CA VAL A 44 -10.86 4.41 -4.79
C VAL A 44 -10.95 4.63 -6.30
N ALA A 45 -9.99 5.34 -6.89
CA ALA A 45 -9.97 5.57 -8.34
C ALA A 45 -9.85 4.26 -9.13
N ASN A 46 -8.99 3.34 -8.71
CA ASN A 46 -8.82 2.03 -9.35
C ASN A 46 -10.08 1.15 -9.28
N ALA A 47 -10.83 1.23 -8.17
CA ALA A 47 -12.08 0.49 -7.99
C ALA A 47 -13.25 1.12 -8.76
N ILE A 48 -13.36 2.43 -8.73
CA ILE A 48 -14.52 3.18 -9.26
C ILE A 48 -14.35 3.50 -10.75
N GLY A 49 -13.13 3.61 -11.26
CA GLY A 49 -12.87 3.89 -12.67
C GLY A 49 -13.61 2.96 -13.64
N PRO A 50 -13.48 1.64 -13.51
CA PRO A 50 -14.23 0.69 -14.34
C PRO A 50 -15.75 0.82 -14.21
N VAL A 51 -16.26 1.07 -13.00
CA VAL A 51 -17.69 1.25 -12.74
C VAL A 51 -18.21 2.52 -13.42
N ALA A 52 -17.47 3.63 -13.31
CA ALA A 52 -17.81 4.88 -13.96
C ALA A 52 -17.82 4.75 -15.49
N ALA A 53 -16.84 4.02 -16.05
CA ALA A 53 -16.78 3.73 -17.48
C ALA A 53 -18.01 2.93 -17.95
N ILE A 54 -18.41 1.89 -17.23
CA ILE A 54 -19.62 1.10 -17.56
C ILE A 54 -20.87 1.99 -17.52
N ILE A 55 -21.03 2.82 -16.49
CA ILE A 55 -22.18 3.72 -16.36
C ILE A 55 -22.21 4.75 -17.50
N SER A 56 -21.06 5.27 -17.89
CA SER A 56 -20.93 6.20 -19.01
C SER A 56 -21.38 5.56 -20.32
N VAL A 57 -20.91 4.36 -20.61
CA VAL A 57 -21.31 3.60 -21.81
C VAL A 57 -22.79 3.30 -21.83
N VAL A 58 -23.38 2.89 -20.70
CA VAL A 58 -24.81 2.57 -20.61
C VAL A 58 -25.69 3.82 -20.80
N ASN A 59 -25.25 4.98 -20.28
CA ASN A 59 -26.05 6.20 -20.33
C ASN A 59 -25.89 7.00 -21.65
N SER A 60 -24.72 7.01 -22.24
CA SER A 60 -24.42 7.88 -23.38
C SER A 60 -24.02 7.15 -24.67
N ASN A 61 -23.83 5.83 -24.62
CA ASN A 61 -23.23 5.04 -25.70
C ASN A 61 -21.86 5.60 -26.19
N ASP A 62 -21.19 6.39 -25.36
CA ASP A 62 -19.93 7.02 -25.69
C ASP A 62 -18.79 6.43 -24.87
N LEU A 63 -17.71 6.06 -25.54
CA LEU A 63 -16.47 5.56 -24.95
C LEU A 63 -15.50 6.73 -24.69
N SER A 64 -15.97 7.81 -24.09
CA SER A 64 -15.09 8.93 -23.75
C SER A 64 -14.12 8.53 -22.63
N SER A 65 -12.87 8.95 -22.77
CA SER A 65 -11.80 8.70 -21.78
C SER A 65 -12.02 9.44 -20.45
N THR A 66 -12.99 10.35 -20.39
CA THR A 66 -13.32 11.16 -19.22
C THR A 66 -14.81 11.04 -18.91
N ALA A 67 -15.17 10.08 -18.05
CA ALA A 67 -16.55 9.95 -17.57
C ALA A 67 -16.75 10.81 -16.31
N PRO A 68 -17.81 11.62 -16.20
CA PRO A 68 -18.13 12.31 -14.96
C PRO A 68 -18.52 11.28 -13.89
N ILE A 69 -17.82 11.32 -12.76
CA ILE A 69 -18.03 10.37 -11.67
C ILE A 69 -19.06 10.94 -10.72
N ASN A 70 -20.15 10.20 -10.49
CA ASN A 70 -21.15 10.58 -9.51
C ASN A 70 -20.54 10.46 -8.08
N PRO A 71 -20.63 11.51 -7.24
CA PRO A 71 -20.14 11.48 -5.87
C PRO A 71 -20.68 10.31 -5.02
N ALA A 72 -21.89 9.83 -5.27
CA ALA A 72 -22.44 8.68 -4.58
C ALA A 72 -21.65 7.39 -4.85
N ILE A 73 -21.11 7.22 -6.06
CA ILE A 73 -20.30 6.07 -6.43
C ILE A 73 -18.94 6.15 -5.74
N LEU A 74 -18.36 7.36 -5.65
CA LEU A 74 -17.13 7.58 -4.88
C LEU A 74 -17.31 7.25 -3.40
N LEU A 75 -18.42 7.67 -2.80
CA LEU A 75 -18.76 7.34 -1.41
C LEU A 75 -18.92 5.84 -1.20
N LEU A 76 -19.54 5.13 -2.14
CA LEU A 76 -19.67 3.68 -2.08
C LEU A 76 -18.31 2.98 -2.12
N GLY A 77 -17.42 3.41 -3.01
CA GLY A 77 -16.05 2.89 -3.09
C GLY A 77 -15.25 3.16 -1.82
N GLY A 78 -15.32 4.40 -1.31
CA GLY A 78 -14.69 4.78 -0.05
C GLY A 78 -15.20 3.97 1.15
N ALA A 79 -16.51 3.78 1.26
CA ALA A 79 -17.11 2.95 2.29
C ALA A 79 -16.64 1.49 2.21
N GLY A 80 -16.51 0.93 1.00
CA GLY A 80 -15.97 -0.41 0.79
C GLY A 80 -14.53 -0.55 1.29
N ILE A 81 -13.68 0.44 1.01
CA ILE A 81 -12.28 0.45 1.50
C ILE A 81 -12.25 0.53 3.04
N VAL A 82 -13.04 1.41 3.65
CA VAL A 82 -13.12 1.54 5.11
C VAL A 82 -13.56 0.22 5.75
N LEU A 83 -14.57 -0.44 5.21
CA LEU A 83 -15.03 -1.76 5.68
C LEU A 83 -13.93 -2.83 5.54
N GLY A 84 -13.19 -2.84 4.42
CA GLY A 84 -12.07 -3.76 4.22
C GLY A 84 -10.94 -3.53 5.23
N LEU A 85 -10.55 -2.28 5.45
CA LEU A 85 -9.50 -1.90 6.40
C LEU A 85 -9.88 -2.22 7.84
N THR A 86 -11.12 -1.96 8.24
CA THR A 86 -11.58 -2.23 9.62
C THR A 86 -11.65 -3.72 9.94
N THR A 87 -11.92 -4.56 8.93
CA THR A 87 -12.05 -6.01 9.14
C THR A 87 -10.71 -6.74 9.09
N LEU A 88 -9.87 -6.48 8.10
CA LEU A 88 -8.66 -7.26 7.82
C LEU A 88 -7.36 -6.43 7.80
N GLY A 89 -7.44 -5.10 7.81
CA GLY A 89 -6.28 -4.21 7.66
C GLY A 89 -5.20 -4.44 8.71
N TYR A 90 -5.58 -4.71 9.96
CA TYR A 90 -4.63 -4.97 11.04
C TYR A 90 -3.72 -6.19 10.78
N LYS A 91 -4.22 -7.22 10.07
CA LYS A 91 -3.42 -8.40 9.72
C LYS A 91 -2.35 -8.05 8.68
N VAL A 92 -2.70 -7.19 7.73
CA VAL A 92 -1.76 -6.72 6.69
C VAL A 92 -0.66 -5.88 7.34
N ILE A 93 -1.05 -4.90 8.16
CA ILE A 93 -0.10 -4.03 8.88
C ILE A 93 0.90 -4.86 9.68
N LYS A 94 0.41 -5.83 10.46
CA LYS A 94 1.25 -6.74 11.24
C LYS A 94 2.21 -7.56 10.36
N THR A 95 1.73 -8.07 9.25
CA THR A 95 2.57 -8.87 8.34
C THR A 95 3.67 -8.03 7.70
N VAL A 96 3.36 -6.83 7.25
CA VAL A 96 4.32 -5.92 6.61
C VAL A 96 5.34 -5.41 7.62
N GLY A 97 4.90 -5.02 8.82
CA GLY A 97 5.75 -4.44 9.84
C GLY A 97 6.67 -5.43 10.56
N GLU A 98 6.25 -6.70 10.69
CA GLU A 98 6.97 -7.68 11.52
C GLU A 98 7.65 -8.81 10.74
N LYS A 99 7.16 -9.14 9.52
CA LYS A 99 7.58 -10.38 8.83
C LYS A 99 8.55 -10.19 7.67
N ILE A 100 8.71 -8.98 7.17
CA ILE A 100 9.59 -8.72 6.00
C ILE A 100 10.98 -8.37 6.47
N THR A 101 11.09 -7.39 7.37
CA THR A 101 12.35 -6.94 7.98
C THR A 101 12.06 -6.28 9.32
N LYS A 102 13.09 -6.16 10.16
CA LYS A 102 12.97 -5.41 11.43
C LYS A 102 12.96 -3.92 11.11
N LEU A 103 11.79 -3.31 11.13
CA LEU A 103 11.64 -1.88 10.91
C LEU A 103 11.90 -1.11 12.20
N THR A 104 12.89 -0.22 12.16
CA THR A 104 13.00 0.88 13.11
C THR A 104 12.12 2.05 12.65
N PRO A 105 11.77 3.02 13.50
CA PRO A 105 11.03 4.21 13.08
C PRO A 105 11.65 4.95 11.90
N SER A 106 12.97 5.06 11.84
CA SER A 106 13.68 5.71 10.72
C SER A 106 13.56 4.95 9.41
N LEU A 107 13.63 3.61 9.45
CA LEU A 107 13.44 2.75 8.28
C LEU A 107 11.97 2.76 7.82
N GLY A 108 11.03 2.73 8.77
CA GLY A 108 9.61 2.84 8.50
C GLY A 108 9.25 4.17 7.81
N PHE A 109 9.74 5.29 8.36
CA PHE A 109 9.61 6.62 7.76
C PHE A 109 10.12 6.63 6.31
N SER A 110 11.31 6.08 6.07
CA SER A 110 11.92 6.06 4.74
C SER A 110 11.11 5.23 3.74
N ALA A 111 10.59 4.07 4.18
CA ALA A 111 9.75 3.20 3.35
C ALA A 111 8.41 3.87 2.99
N GLU A 112 7.75 4.47 3.98
CA GLU A 112 6.48 5.17 3.78
C GLU A 112 6.63 6.42 2.91
N MET A 113 7.68 7.20 3.12
CA MET A 113 7.97 8.38 2.31
C MET A 113 8.20 8.00 0.84
N ALA A 114 9.00 6.96 0.59
CA ALA A 114 9.24 6.46 -0.76
C ALA A 114 7.94 5.96 -1.41
N ALA A 115 7.14 5.19 -0.66
CA ALA A 115 5.88 4.66 -1.15
C ALA A 115 4.86 5.77 -1.43
N ALA A 116 4.64 6.69 -0.49
CA ALA A 116 3.70 7.79 -0.66
C ALA A 116 4.08 8.69 -1.85
N SER A 117 5.37 9.05 -1.97
CA SER A 117 5.86 9.84 -3.10
C SER A 117 5.63 9.16 -4.44
N THR A 118 5.89 7.85 -4.51
CA THR A 118 5.68 7.05 -5.72
C THR A 118 4.19 6.98 -6.10
N VAL A 119 3.31 6.74 -5.11
CA VAL A 119 1.86 6.67 -5.34
C VAL A 119 1.32 8.01 -5.80
N VAL A 120 1.68 9.11 -5.14
CA VAL A 120 1.25 10.47 -5.53
C VAL A 120 1.72 10.81 -6.94
N PHE A 121 2.98 10.52 -7.25
CA PHE A 121 3.53 10.80 -8.58
C PHE A 121 2.86 9.98 -9.69
N ALA A 122 2.63 8.69 -9.46
CA ALA A 122 1.92 7.83 -10.42
C ALA A 122 0.47 8.27 -10.60
N SER A 123 -0.22 8.63 -9.50
CA SER A 123 -1.60 9.15 -9.56
C SER A 123 -1.68 10.47 -10.31
N TYR A 124 -0.69 11.35 -10.14
CA TYR A 124 -0.60 12.61 -10.90
C TYR A 124 -0.46 12.37 -12.41
N LEU A 125 0.29 11.34 -12.79
CA LEU A 125 0.44 10.94 -14.20
C LEU A 125 -0.74 10.12 -14.74
N GLY A 126 -1.72 9.78 -13.91
CA GLY A 126 -2.87 8.96 -14.28
C GLY A 126 -2.54 7.47 -14.41
N PHE A 127 -1.45 6.99 -13.85
CA PHE A 127 -1.09 5.58 -13.87
C PHE A 127 -1.78 4.83 -12.73
N PRO A 128 -2.60 3.80 -13.03
CA PRO A 128 -3.14 2.92 -12.02
C PRO A 128 -2.02 2.03 -11.47
N ILE A 129 -1.75 2.16 -10.16
CA ILE A 129 -0.71 1.36 -9.50
C ILE A 129 -1.27 0.65 -8.28
N SER A 130 -0.59 -0.39 -7.82
CA SER A 130 -0.90 -1.04 -6.55
C SER A 130 -0.13 -0.37 -5.42
N THR A 131 -0.84 0.30 -4.54
CA THR A 131 -0.29 0.93 -3.33
C THR A 131 0.40 -0.08 -2.42
N THR A 132 -0.16 -1.30 -2.32
CA THR A 132 0.43 -2.40 -1.54
C THR A 132 1.77 -2.84 -2.12
N HIS A 133 1.87 -3.02 -3.45
CA HIS A 133 3.14 -3.37 -4.10
C HIS A 133 4.19 -2.29 -3.89
N THR A 134 3.79 -1.03 -3.98
CA THR A 134 4.67 0.13 -3.79
C THR A 134 5.19 0.20 -2.36
N LEU A 135 4.32 0.02 -1.35
CA LEU A 135 4.72 0.02 0.05
C LEU A 135 5.67 -1.14 0.38
N ILE A 136 5.34 -2.35 -0.06
CA ILE A 136 6.20 -3.53 0.16
C ILE A 136 7.53 -3.35 -0.56
N GLY A 137 7.54 -2.80 -1.77
CA GLY A 137 8.76 -2.43 -2.48
C GLY A 137 9.63 -1.45 -1.68
N GLY A 138 9.02 -0.44 -1.08
CA GLY A 138 9.69 0.50 -0.17
C GLY A 138 10.31 -0.21 1.04
N VAL A 139 9.57 -1.09 1.71
CA VAL A 139 10.05 -1.88 2.87
C VAL A 139 11.20 -2.80 2.48
N ILE A 140 11.11 -3.48 1.34
CA ILE A 140 12.20 -4.32 0.83
C ILE A 140 13.42 -3.46 0.48
N GLY A 141 13.21 -2.32 -0.16
CA GLY A 141 14.29 -1.39 -0.54
C GLY A 141 15.09 -0.88 0.66
N VAL A 142 14.41 -0.41 1.71
CA VAL A 142 15.09 0.01 2.96
C VAL A 142 15.72 -1.17 3.69
N GLY A 143 15.08 -2.34 3.68
CA GLY A 143 15.65 -3.56 4.25
C GLY A 143 16.95 -3.97 3.54
N LEU A 144 16.98 -3.91 2.22
CA LEU A 144 18.20 -4.18 1.43
C LEU A 144 19.32 -3.17 1.71
N ALA A 145 18.95 -1.88 1.80
CA ALA A 145 19.92 -0.81 2.08
C ALA A 145 20.51 -0.92 3.50
N ASN A 146 19.71 -1.36 4.48
CA ASN A 146 20.16 -1.53 5.85
C ASN A 146 20.98 -2.83 6.01
N SER A 147 20.38 -3.97 5.68
CA SER A 147 21.04 -5.29 5.75
C SER A 147 20.24 -6.34 4.97
N ALA A 148 20.77 -6.77 3.84
CA ALA A 148 20.15 -7.83 3.03
C ALA A 148 20.03 -9.18 3.77
N LYS A 149 20.80 -9.38 4.85
CA LYS A 149 20.78 -10.61 5.67
C LYS A 149 19.60 -10.66 6.62
N ASP A 150 19.05 -9.51 6.99
CA ASP A 150 17.92 -9.40 7.94
C ASP A 150 16.57 -9.47 7.25
N LEU A 151 16.54 -9.57 5.90
CA LEU A 151 15.34 -9.80 5.13
C LEU A 151 14.89 -11.26 5.20
N ASP A 152 13.61 -11.47 5.54
CA ASP A 152 12.98 -12.78 5.39
C ASP A 152 12.58 -13.04 3.94
N TRP A 153 13.52 -13.58 3.18
CA TRP A 153 13.33 -13.94 1.78
C TRP A 153 12.18 -14.93 1.55
N SER A 154 11.86 -15.76 2.55
CA SER A 154 10.71 -16.67 2.46
C SER A 154 9.40 -15.90 2.45
N SER A 155 9.26 -14.88 3.28
CA SER A 155 8.09 -13.99 3.28
C SER A 155 8.03 -13.14 2.01
N VAL A 156 9.14 -12.60 1.56
CA VAL A 156 9.23 -11.85 0.29
C VAL A 156 8.75 -12.71 -0.88
N TYR A 157 9.28 -13.94 -1.03
CA TYR A 157 8.88 -14.85 -2.10
C TYR A 157 7.38 -15.19 -2.05
N ARG A 158 6.83 -15.46 -0.88
CA ARG A 158 5.38 -15.74 -0.72
C ARG A 158 4.51 -14.55 -1.15
N ILE A 159 4.94 -13.33 -0.85
CA ILE A 159 4.24 -12.11 -1.28
C ILE A 159 4.27 -11.99 -2.81
N PHE A 160 5.44 -12.14 -3.44
CA PHE A 160 5.55 -12.11 -4.91
C PHE A 160 4.72 -13.22 -5.57
N ALA A 161 4.73 -14.43 -5.03
CA ALA A 161 3.92 -15.53 -5.54
C ALA A 161 2.41 -15.21 -5.44
N SER A 162 1.96 -14.59 -4.34
CA SER A 162 0.57 -14.18 -4.19
C SER A 162 0.16 -13.13 -5.23
N TRP A 163 1.03 -12.21 -5.60
CA TRP A 163 0.76 -11.21 -6.63
C TRP A 163 0.52 -11.83 -8.01
N ILE A 164 1.37 -12.80 -8.38
CA ILE A 164 1.22 -13.53 -9.64
C ILE A 164 -0.09 -14.32 -9.68
N ILE A 165 -0.46 -14.95 -8.56
CA ILE A 165 -1.65 -15.80 -8.46
C ILE A 165 -2.94 -14.96 -8.42
N THR A 166 -2.90 -13.77 -7.85
CA THR A 166 -4.09 -12.90 -7.69
C THR A 166 -4.72 -12.53 -9.03
N ILE A 167 -3.92 -12.25 -10.07
CA ILE A 167 -4.42 -11.84 -11.39
C ILE A 167 -5.24 -12.95 -12.07
N PRO A 168 -4.73 -14.20 -12.24
CA PRO A 168 -5.52 -15.30 -12.79
C PRO A 168 -6.78 -15.61 -11.98
N ILE A 169 -6.69 -15.61 -10.65
CA ILE A 169 -7.84 -15.86 -9.78
C ILE A 169 -8.91 -14.78 -10.00
N GLY A 170 -8.51 -13.50 -10.02
CA GLY A 170 -9.45 -12.40 -10.30
C GLY A 170 -10.14 -12.56 -11.65
N ALA A 171 -9.40 -12.94 -12.70
CA ALA A 171 -9.96 -13.18 -14.02
C ALA A 171 -11.00 -14.33 -14.00
N VAL A 172 -10.68 -15.46 -13.35
CA VAL A 172 -11.60 -16.60 -13.22
C VAL A 172 -12.87 -16.19 -12.49
N PHE A 173 -12.77 -15.51 -11.35
CA PHE A 173 -13.95 -15.03 -10.62
C PHE A 173 -14.80 -14.06 -11.45
N THR A 174 -14.17 -13.15 -12.18
CA THR A 174 -14.88 -12.20 -13.05
C THR A 174 -15.68 -12.95 -14.12
N ILE A 175 -15.08 -13.94 -14.78
CA ILE A 175 -15.78 -14.76 -15.77
C ILE A 175 -16.95 -15.51 -15.14
N LEU A 176 -16.75 -16.14 -13.98
CA LEU A 176 -17.81 -16.88 -13.29
C LEU A 176 -18.96 -15.98 -12.90
N PHE A 177 -18.70 -14.80 -12.33
CA PHE A 177 -19.73 -13.83 -12.00
C PHE A 177 -20.45 -13.30 -13.23
N TYR A 178 -19.73 -13.01 -14.31
CA TYR A 178 -20.35 -12.57 -15.57
C TYR A 178 -21.32 -13.63 -16.11
N VAL A 179 -20.89 -14.90 -16.20
CA VAL A 179 -21.75 -15.98 -16.66
C VAL A 179 -22.96 -16.16 -15.75
N PHE A 180 -22.76 -16.14 -14.43
CA PHE A 180 -23.82 -16.24 -13.43
C PHE A 180 -24.87 -15.13 -13.57
N LEU A 181 -24.43 -13.88 -13.67
CA LEU A 181 -25.33 -12.75 -13.85
C LEU A 181 -26.06 -12.80 -15.20
N ARG A 182 -25.35 -13.18 -16.27
CA ARG A 182 -25.94 -13.35 -17.59
C ARG A 182 -27.08 -14.35 -17.59
N VAL A 183 -26.91 -15.49 -16.89
CA VAL A 183 -27.97 -16.51 -16.76
C VAL A 183 -29.15 -16.00 -15.94
N ILE A 184 -28.90 -15.28 -14.84
CA ILE A 184 -29.98 -14.76 -13.99
C ILE A 184 -30.80 -13.67 -14.68
N PHE A 185 -30.14 -12.75 -15.35
CA PHE A 185 -30.80 -11.59 -15.98
C PHE A 185 -31.21 -11.85 -17.43
N ASN A 186 -30.90 -13.04 -17.96
CA ASN A 186 -31.26 -13.50 -19.30
C ASN A 186 -30.81 -12.53 -20.42
N VAL A 187 -29.59 -12.00 -20.28
CA VAL A 187 -28.96 -11.02 -21.19
C VAL A 187 -27.90 -11.66 -22.04
#